data_893dd9b512f7b582960b1705748b9068
#
_entry.id   893dd9b512f7b582960b1705748b9068
#
_cell.length_a   1.000
_cell.length_b   1.000
_cell.length_c   1.000
_cell.angle_alpha   90.00
_cell.angle_beta   90.00
_cell.angle_gamma   90.00
#
_symmetry.space_group_name_H-M   'P 1'
#
loop_
_entity.id
_entity.type
_entity.pdbx_description
1 polymer ?
#
loop_
_entity_poly.entity_id
_entity_poly.type
_entity_poly.pdbx_seq_one_letter_code
_entity_poly.pdbx_strand_id
1 'polypeptide(L)'
;MKKNIEIVSLIFKSVDYLNLIYNELKSDKCKIEGWDVGVRIVANDATPEVLNRLKELDIPYTIYNDPKPNDYYLNRVYRCWNHAGVTSEYNNICFVNSDMVFSKDWLSNLLKHHDGINIPTSRLVESGKMRSGTHGVSFNCGRSPKQIDFELWEKYSEHIKKNETHSNGLYMPCVFEKSRFIDSGLYPEGNIYKDGIGTLHPHGVIQ
;
A
#
# COMPACT_ATOMS: atom_id res chain seq x y z
N MET A 1 -21.10 14.55 0.40
CA MET A 1 -20.76 13.14 0.07
C MET A 1 -20.32 12.42 1.33
N LYS A 2 -20.67 11.13 1.49
CA LYS A 2 -20.19 10.31 2.62
C LYS A 2 -18.67 10.18 2.50
N LYS A 3 -17.94 10.52 3.56
CA LYS A 3 -16.48 10.31 3.60
C LYS A 3 -16.23 8.80 3.73
N ASN A 4 -15.73 8.18 2.68
CA ASN A 4 -15.43 6.76 2.69
C ASN A 4 -14.09 6.48 1.99
N ILE A 5 -13.39 5.43 2.44
CA ILE A 5 -12.11 5.01 1.90
C ILE A 5 -11.92 3.49 2.05
N GLU A 6 -11.38 2.85 1.06
CA GLU A 6 -10.94 1.45 1.15
C GLU A 6 -9.42 1.39 1.25
N ILE A 7 -8.91 0.72 2.28
CA ILE A 7 -7.48 0.40 2.40
C ILE A 7 -7.26 -0.97 1.76
N VAL A 8 -6.43 -1.02 0.74
CA VAL A 8 -6.18 -2.23 -0.03
C VAL A 8 -4.71 -2.63 0.06
N SER A 9 -4.45 -3.90 0.33
CA SER A 9 -3.11 -4.47 0.27
C SER A 9 -3.07 -5.66 -0.69
N LEU A 10 -1.94 -5.86 -1.36
CA LEU A 10 -1.70 -7.04 -2.19
C LEU A 10 -0.92 -8.08 -1.41
N ILE A 11 -1.24 -9.36 -1.61
CA ILE A 11 -0.48 -10.47 -1.05
C ILE A 11 -0.17 -11.51 -2.13
N PHE A 12 1.04 -12.10 -2.10
CA PHE A 12 1.48 -13.08 -3.08
C PHE A 12 1.83 -14.43 -2.44
N LYS A 13 2.99 -14.55 -1.79
CA LYS A 13 3.54 -15.86 -1.37
C LYS A 13 3.63 -16.06 0.13
N SER A 14 3.68 -15.01 0.91
CA SER A 14 4.11 -15.11 2.30
C SER A 14 2.93 -15.06 3.26
N VAL A 15 2.71 -16.15 3.98
CA VAL A 15 1.74 -16.22 5.09
C VAL A 15 2.16 -15.31 6.25
N ASP A 16 3.46 -15.15 6.50
CA ASP A 16 3.95 -14.26 7.56
C ASP A 16 3.60 -12.79 7.26
N TYR A 17 3.80 -12.32 6.02
CA TYR A 17 3.39 -10.97 5.61
C TYR A 17 1.88 -10.83 5.53
N LEU A 18 1.15 -11.88 5.16
CA LEU A 18 -0.32 -11.88 5.23
C LEU A 18 -0.80 -11.66 6.66
N ASN A 19 -0.25 -12.38 7.64
CA ASN A 19 -0.61 -12.21 9.04
C ASN A 19 -0.23 -10.82 9.56
N LEU A 20 0.93 -10.28 9.16
CA LEU A 20 1.36 -8.93 9.52
C LEU A 20 0.35 -7.90 9.04
N ILE A 21 0.08 -7.85 7.73
CA ILE A 21 -0.82 -6.84 7.18
C ILE A 21 -2.26 -7.02 7.65
N TYR A 22 -2.72 -8.25 7.86
CA TYR A 22 -4.02 -8.52 8.46
C TYR A 22 -4.16 -7.85 9.82
N ASN A 23 -3.17 -8.03 10.71
CA ASN A 23 -3.18 -7.43 12.04
C ASN A 23 -3.17 -5.90 11.97
N GLU A 24 -2.37 -5.32 11.09
CA GLU A 24 -2.32 -3.87 10.89
C GLU A 24 -3.65 -3.32 10.37
N LEU A 25 -4.28 -3.96 9.38
CA LEU A 25 -5.55 -3.54 8.80
C LEU A 25 -6.74 -3.67 9.76
N LYS A 26 -6.71 -4.66 10.67
CA LYS A 26 -7.75 -4.87 11.69
C LYS A 26 -7.53 -4.02 12.94
N SER A 27 -6.40 -3.33 13.05
CA SER A 27 -6.06 -2.49 14.20
C SER A 27 -6.88 -1.19 14.26
N ASP A 28 -6.94 -0.58 15.43
CA ASP A 28 -7.56 0.73 15.60
C ASP A 28 -6.86 1.85 14.84
N LYS A 29 -5.62 1.63 14.39
CA LYS A 29 -4.87 2.55 13.53
C LYS A 29 -5.55 2.83 12.17
N CYS A 30 -6.43 1.93 11.73
CA CYS A 30 -7.22 2.06 10.51
C CYS A 30 -8.65 2.59 10.73
N LYS A 31 -9.01 2.96 11.96
CA LYS A 31 -10.32 3.53 12.28
C LYS A 31 -10.23 5.05 12.38
N ILE A 32 -11.12 5.74 11.68
CA ILE A 32 -11.17 7.22 11.66
C ILE A 32 -12.59 7.68 11.95
N GLU A 33 -12.75 8.52 12.95
CA GLU A 33 -14.04 9.12 13.27
C GLU A 33 -14.59 9.92 12.08
N GLY A 34 -15.85 9.70 11.77
CA GLY A 34 -16.53 10.37 10.66
C GLY A 34 -16.21 9.81 9.26
N TRP A 35 -15.44 8.74 9.15
CA TRP A 35 -15.16 8.02 7.91
C TRP A 35 -15.71 6.60 7.95
N ASP A 36 -16.23 6.15 6.82
CA ASP A 36 -16.50 4.75 6.55
C ASP A 36 -15.23 4.12 5.96
N VAL A 37 -14.50 3.37 6.77
CA VAL A 37 -13.22 2.78 6.38
C VAL A 37 -13.40 1.29 6.12
N GLY A 38 -13.30 0.90 4.85
CA GLY A 38 -13.21 -0.50 4.44
C GLY A 38 -11.76 -0.97 4.38
N VAL A 39 -11.56 -2.28 4.50
CA VAL A 39 -10.26 -2.93 4.32
C VAL A 39 -10.41 -4.14 3.41
N ARG A 40 -9.46 -4.36 2.51
CA ARG A 40 -9.46 -5.51 1.62
C ARG A 40 -8.04 -5.99 1.31
N ILE A 41 -7.88 -7.32 1.22
CA ILE A 41 -6.66 -7.94 0.70
C ILE A 41 -6.92 -8.47 -0.70
N VAL A 42 -6.03 -8.21 -1.64
CA VAL A 42 -6.08 -8.80 -2.98
C VAL A 42 -4.98 -9.85 -3.10
N ALA A 43 -5.40 -11.11 -3.29
CA ALA A 43 -4.51 -12.24 -3.52
C ALA A 43 -4.02 -12.20 -4.97
N ASN A 44 -2.81 -11.67 -5.18
CA ASN A 44 -2.20 -11.46 -6.49
C ASN A 44 -1.40 -12.70 -6.91
N ASP A 45 -1.97 -13.57 -7.73
CA ASP A 45 -1.39 -14.89 -8.11
C ASP A 45 -0.86 -15.64 -6.89
N ALA A 46 -1.65 -15.65 -5.83
CA ALA A 46 -1.23 -16.12 -4.51
C ALA A 46 -1.06 -17.64 -4.47
N THR A 47 -0.12 -18.09 -3.64
CA THR A 47 0.11 -19.52 -3.41
C THR A 47 -1.06 -20.18 -2.68
N PRO A 48 -1.24 -21.51 -2.81
CA PRO A 48 -2.28 -22.25 -2.09
C PRO A 48 -2.26 -22.02 -0.57
N GLU A 49 -1.07 -21.91 0.03
CA GLU A 49 -0.91 -21.66 1.47
C GLU A 49 -1.50 -20.30 1.87
N VAL A 50 -1.23 -19.25 1.08
CA VAL A 50 -1.78 -17.91 1.28
C VAL A 50 -3.30 -17.93 1.10
N LEU A 51 -3.81 -18.58 0.04
CA LEU A 51 -5.24 -18.68 -0.19
C LEU A 51 -5.98 -19.44 0.92
N ASN A 52 -5.39 -20.51 1.43
CA ASN A 52 -5.95 -21.24 2.56
C ASN A 52 -5.98 -20.39 3.83
N ARG A 53 -4.89 -19.65 4.09
CA ARG A 53 -4.84 -18.76 5.24
C ARG A 53 -5.87 -17.62 5.12
N LEU A 54 -6.07 -17.03 3.95
CA LEU A 54 -7.09 -15.99 3.72
C LEU A 54 -8.51 -16.45 4.06
N LYS A 55 -8.85 -17.73 3.79
CA LYS A 55 -10.16 -18.29 4.14
C LYS A 55 -10.41 -18.38 5.65
N GLU A 56 -9.34 -18.44 6.44
CA GLU A 56 -9.41 -18.51 7.90
C GLU A 56 -9.50 -17.12 8.56
N LEU A 57 -9.15 -16.07 7.82
CA LEU A 57 -9.10 -14.70 8.33
C LEU A 57 -10.45 -13.99 8.14
N ASP A 58 -10.88 -13.29 9.18
CA ASP A 58 -12.06 -12.41 9.11
C ASP A 58 -11.70 -11.07 8.47
N ILE A 59 -11.46 -11.08 7.14
CA ILE A 59 -11.19 -9.90 6.33
C ILE A 59 -11.72 -10.07 4.91
N PRO A 60 -12.35 -9.07 4.31
CA PRO A 60 -12.69 -9.08 2.89
C PRO A 60 -11.46 -9.30 2.02
N TYR A 61 -11.57 -10.21 1.06
CA TYR A 61 -10.51 -10.43 0.09
C TYR A 61 -11.05 -10.73 -1.30
N THR A 62 -10.24 -10.46 -2.31
CA THR A 62 -10.47 -10.85 -3.70
C THR A 62 -9.28 -11.61 -4.24
N ILE A 63 -9.50 -12.47 -5.23
CA ILE A 63 -8.44 -13.21 -5.90
C ILE A 63 -8.26 -12.60 -7.29
N TYR A 64 -7.04 -12.21 -7.61
CA TYR A 64 -6.63 -11.75 -8.92
C TYR A 64 -5.54 -12.67 -9.47
N ASN A 65 -5.86 -13.37 -10.55
CA ASN A 65 -4.94 -14.27 -11.23
C ASN A 65 -4.82 -13.85 -12.71
N ASP A 66 -3.68 -13.30 -13.08
CA ASP A 66 -3.36 -12.91 -14.46
C ASP A 66 -1.87 -13.15 -14.76
N PRO A 67 -1.36 -14.40 -14.58
CA PRO A 67 0.02 -14.71 -14.89
C PRO A 67 0.22 -14.70 -16.41
N LYS A 68 1.21 -13.90 -16.88
CA LYS A 68 1.59 -13.86 -18.29
C LYS A 68 2.98 -14.47 -18.47
N PRO A 69 3.24 -15.25 -19.53
CA PRO A 69 4.56 -15.79 -19.80
C PRO A 69 5.61 -14.66 -19.91
N ASN A 70 6.75 -14.84 -19.27
CA ASN A 70 7.87 -13.88 -19.27
C ASN A 70 7.54 -12.49 -18.74
N ASP A 71 6.47 -12.36 -17.96
CA ASP A 71 6.04 -11.09 -17.39
C ASP A 71 6.99 -10.65 -16.25
N TYR A 72 7.43 -9.40 -16.32
CA TYR A 72 8.17 -8.83 -15.20
C TYR A 72 7.22 -8.60 -14.02
N TYR A 73 7.64 -8.96 -12.83
CA TYR A 73 6.77 -9.01 -11.65
C TYR A 73 6.04 -7.69 -11.34
N LEU A 74 6.65 -6.53 -11.65
CA LEU A 74 6.02 -5.23 -11.43
C LEU A 74 4.80 -5.01 -12.34
N ASN A 75 4.82 -5.51 -13.58
CA ASN A 75 3.65 -5.42 -14.46
C ASN A 75 2.45 -6.14 -13.84
N ARG A 76 2.67 -7.31 -13.25
CA ARG A 76 1.66 -8.07 -12.54
C ARG A 76 1.17 -7.34 -11.29
N VAL A 77 2.07 -6.72 -10.54
CA VAL A 77 1.73 -5.90 -9.38
C VAL A 77 0.86 -4.72 -9.81
N TYR A 78 1.22 -4.01 -10.88
CA TYR A 78 0.46 -2.86 -11.38
C TYR A 78 -0.93 -3.26 -11.88
N ARG A 79 -1.05 -4.35 -12.65
CA ARG A 79 -2.36 -4.87 -13.06
C ARG A 79 -3.25 -5.19 -11.86
N CYS A 80 -2.66 -5.77 -10.84
CA CYS A 80 -3.39 -6.08 -9.62
C CYS A 80 -3.84 -4.82 -8.85
N TRP A 81 -2.99 -3.78 -8.76
CA TRP A 81 -3.39 -2.48 -8.22
C TRP A 81 -4.50 -1.82 -9.03
N ASN A 82 -4.40 -1.87 -10.37
CA ASN A 82 -5.43 -1.35 -11.26
C ASN A 82 -6.77 -2.07 -11.05
N HIS A 83 -6.73 -3.39 -11.00
CA HIS A 83 -7.92 -4.20 -10.67
C HIS A 83 -8.50 -3.82 -9.32
N ALA A 84 -7.66 -3.70 -8.28
CA ALA A 84 -8.08 -3.33 -6.94
C ALA A 84 -8.76 -1.96 -6.92
N GLY A 85 -8.18 -0.98 -7.61
CA GLY A 85 -8.73 0.37 -7.69
C GLY A 85 -10.05 0.44 -8.45
N VAL A 86 -10.13 -0.19 -9.61
CA VAL A 86 -11.34 -0.17 -10.43
C VAL A 86 -12.51 -0.89 -9.74
N THR A 87 -12.25 -1.99 -9.05
CA THR A 87 -13.28 -2.80 -8.38
C THR A 87 -13.67 -2.32 -6.99
N SER A 88 -13.01 -1.30 -6.45
CA SER A 88 -13.40 -0.72 -5.17
C SER A 88 -14.81 -0.10 -5.25
N GLU A 89 -15.60 -0.28 -4.20
CA GLU A 89 -16.92 0.35 -4.06
C GLU A 89 -16.85 1.71 -3.34
N TYR A 90 -15.66 2.09 -2.90
CA TYR A 90 -15.39 3.33 -2.17
C TYR A 90 -14.96 4.46 -3.11
N ASN A 91 -15.22 5.70 -2.70
CA ASN A 91 -14.84 6.88 -3.48
C ASN A 91 -13.35 7.19 -3.39
N ASN A 92 -12.72 6.77 -2.30
CA ASN A 92 -11.30 6.94 -2.06
C ASN A 92 -10.65 5.59 -1.82
N ILE A 93 -9.39 5.45 -2.24
CA ILE A 93 -8.61 4.22 -2.13
C ILE A 93 -7.27 4.56 -1.51
N CYS A 94 -6.86 3.77 -0.53
CA CYS A 94 -5.52 3.82 0.02
C CYS A 94 -4.78 2.52 -0.31
N PHE A 95 -3.72 2.59 -1.09
CA PHE A 95 -2.86 1.45 -1.36
C PHE A 95 -1.75 1.32 -0.32
N VAL A 96 -1.56 0.11 0.19
CA VAL A 96 -0.52 -0.23 1.17
C VAL A 96 0.16 -1.55 0.80
N ASN A 97 1.46 -1.64 1.00
CA ASN A 97 2.18 -2.91 0.80
C ASN A 97 1.94 -3.86 1.99
N SER A 98 2.08 -5.17 1.75
CA SER A 98 1.89 -6.19 2.79
C SER A 98 3.01 -6.26 3.83
N ASP A 99 4.11 -5.58 3.60
CA ASP A 99 5.29 -5.49 4.48
C ASP A 99 5.35 -4.21 5.32
N MET A 100 4.23 -3.52 5.47
CA MET A 100 4.14 -2.27 6.21
C MET A 100 3.61 -2.47 7.64
N VAL A 101 4.16 -1.69 8.57
CA VAL A 101 3.66 -1.47 9.92
C VAL A 101 3.28 0.00 10.07
N PHE A 102 2.07 0.26 10.51
CA PHE A 102 1.53 1.63 10.58
C PHE A 102 1.86 2.31 11.91
N SER A 103 2.13 3.60 11.87
CA SER A 103 2.13 4.46 13.06
C SER A 103 0.70 4.77 13.50
N LYS A 104 0.53 5.25 14.74
CA LYS A 104 -0.79 5.45 15.35
C LYS A 104 -1.76 6.29 14.50
N ASP A 105 -1.32 7.43 13.97
CA ASP A 105 -2.19 8.39 13.30
C ASP A 105 -1.96 8.45 11.78
N TRP A 106 -1.40 7.41 11.21
CA TRP A 106 -0.97 7.42 9.81
C TRP A 106 -2.08 7.79 8.82
N LEU A 107 -3.23 7.12 8.94
CA LEU A 107 -4.36 7.31 8.02
C LEU A 107 -5.01 8.69 8.22
N SER A 108 -5.22 9.12 9.47
CA SER A 108 -5.79 10.44 9.74
C SER A 108 -4.90 11.56 9.23
N ASN A 109 -3.57 11.37 9.29
CA ASN A 109 -2.61 12.34 8.76
C ASN A 109 -2.66 12.40 7.23
N LEU A 110 -2.78 11.27 6.54
CA LEU A 110 -2.96 11.27 5.08
C LEU A 110 -4.27 11.95 4.68
N LEU A 111 -5.37 11.63 5.36
CA LEU A 111 -6.69 12.16 5.03
C LEU A 111 -6.84 13.66 5.30
N LYS A 112 -6.04 14.25 6.20
CA LYS A 112 -5.97 15.72 6.38
C LYS A 112 -5.49 16.44 5.12
N HIS A 113 -4.65 15.79 4.32
CA HIS A 113 -4.05 16.35 3.11
C HIS A 113 -4.72 15.84 1.82
N HIS A 114 -5.77 15.04 1.95
CA HIS A 114 -6.51 14.51 0.83
C HIS A 114 -7.60 15.50 0.38
N ASP A 115 -7.35 16.19 -0.70
CA ASP A 115 -8.22 17.20 -1.31
C ASP A 115 -8.87 16.74 -2.64
N GLY A 116 -8.67 15.46 -3.01
CA GLY A 116 -9.11 14.88 -4.27
C GLY A 116 -8.21 15.22 -5.47
N ILE A 117 -7.21 16.09 -5.32
CA ILE A 117 -6.28 16.49 -6.38
C ILE A 117 -4.88 15.93 -6.10
N ASN A 118 -4.39 16.19 -4.90
CA ASN A 118 -3.10 15.71 -4.46
C ASN A 118 -3.19 14.27 -3.98
N ILE A 119 -2.11 13.52 -4.17
CA ILE A 119 -1.97 12.14 -3.69
C ILE A 119 -1.12 12.18 -2.42
N PRO A 120 -1.74 12.24 -1.23
CA PRO A 120 -0.98 12.23 0.01
C PRO A 120 -0.31 10.86 0.21
N THR A 121 0.96 10.91 0.62
CA THR A 121 1.77 9.75 0.93
C THR A 121 2.48 9.93 2.27
N SER A 122 2.82 8.85 2.94
CA SER A 122 3.59 8.90 4.18
C SER A 122 5.10 8.82 3.91
N ARG A 123 5.86 9.42 4.80
CA ARG A 123 7.29 9.15 4.89
C ARG A 123 7.50 7.70 5.32
N LEU A 124 8.38 6.97 4.63
CA LEU A 124 8.73 5.61 4.97
C LEU A 124 9.91 5.53 5.93
N VAL A 125 9.86 4.56 6.84
CA VAL A 125 10.98 4.14 7.67
C VAL A 125 11.39 2.74 7.25
N GLU A 126 12.61 2.63 6.73
CA GLU A 126 13.15 1.36 6.23
C GLU A 126 14.07 0.72 7.26
N SER A 127 13.85 -0.56 7.55
CA SER A 127 14.74 -1.35 8.40
C SER A 127 16.07 -1.74 7.73
N GLY A 128 16.21 -1.44 6.45
CA GLY A 128 17.41 -1.70 5.65
C GLY A 128 18.44 -0.58 5.67
N LYS A 129 19.49 -0.73 4.86
CA LYS A 129 20.52 0.29 4.66
C LYS A 129 20.09 1.40 3.70
N MET A 130 19.14 1.12 2.83
CA MET A 130 18.65 2.06 1.82
C MET A 130 17.39 2.75 2.36
N ARG A 131 17.29 4.04 2.10
CA ARG A 131 16.10 4.84 2.38
C ARG A 131 15.18 4.83 1.15
N SER A 132 13.88 4.77 1.38
CA SER A 132 12.89 4.94 0.32
C SER A 132 12.67 6.42 0.03
N GLY A 133 13.25 6.88 -1.06
CA GLY A 133 13.14 8.26 -1.53
C GLY A 133 13.88 9.31 -0.70
N THR A 134 13.73 10.56 -1.09
CA THR A 134 14.45 11.70 -0.51
C THR A 134 14.14 11.91 0.97
N HIS A 135 12.90 11.68 1.37
CA HIS A 135 12.41 11.92 2.73
C HIS A 135 12.35 10.67 3.60
N GLY A 136 12.69 9.50 3.03
CA GLY A 136 12.75 8.24 3.78
C GLY A 136 13.76 8.27 4.91
N VAL A 137 13.53 7.45 5.93
CA VAL A 137 14.38 7.29 7.10
C VAL A 137 14.86 5.85 7.18
N SER A 138 16.08 5.64 7.67
CA SER A 138 16.58 4.29 7.95
C SER A 138 16.61 4.08 9.45
N PHE A 139 15.84 3.10 9.93
CA PHE A 139 15.83 2.69 11.33
C PHE A 139 15.41 1.22 11.45
N ASN A 140 16.18 0.43 12.14
CA ASN A 140 15.95 -1.01 12.22
C ASN A 140 15.04 -1.38 13.41
N CYS A 141 13.76 -1.62 13.13
CA CYS A 141 12.79 -2.21 14.06
C CYS A 141 12.55 -3.72 13.81
N GLY A 142 13.38 -4.36 13.00
CA GLY A 142 13.21 -5.73 12.53
C GLY A 142 13.19 -5.81 11.01
N ARG A 143 13.63 -6.94 10.45
CA ARG A 143 13.79 -7.13 9.00
C ARG A 143 12.82 -8.15 8.40
N SER A 144 11.98 -8.72 9.21
CA SER A 144 10.94 -9.67 8.79
C SER A 144 9.78 -9.61 9.77
N PRO A 145 8.58 -10.08 9.41
CA PRO A 145 7.41 -10.04 10.30
C PRO A 145 7.66 -10.62 11.70
N LYS A 146 8.48 -11.68 11.78
CA LYS A 146 8.82 -12.34 13.07
C LYS A 146 9.84 -11.58 13.93
N GLN A 147 10.52 -10.59 13.35
CA GLN A 147 11.59 -9.84 14.02
C GLN A 147 11.17 -8.41 14.37
N ILE A 148 9.96 -8.00 13.97
CA ILE A 148 9.50 -6.64 14.23
C ILE A 148 9.32 -6.44 15.75
N ASP A 149 10.04 -5.45 16.27
CA ASP A 149 9.83 -4.90 17.59
C ASP A 149 8.81 -3.76 17.50
N PHE A 150 7.55 -4.10 17.78
CA PHE A 150 6.43 -3.15 17.68
C PHE A 150 6.52 -2.05 18.74
N GLU A 151 7.03 -2.35 19.94
CA GLU A 151 7.20 -1.33 20.99
C GLU A 151 8.27 -0.30 20.59
N LEU A 152 9.40 -0.78 20.07
CA LEU A 152 10.45 0.07 19.53
C LEU A 152 9.95 0.90 18.36
N TRP A 153 9.16 0.31 17.44
CA TRP A 153 8.54 1.01 16.33
C TRP A 153 7.61 2.13 16.81
N GLU A 154 6.72 1.87 17.74
CA GLU A 154 5.79 2.87 18.26
C GLU A 154 6.52 4.06 18.89
N LYS A 155 7.51 3.78 19.74
CA LYS A 155 8.34 4.83 20.36
C LYS A 155 9.09 5.66 19.31
N TYR A 156 9.68 5.00 18.32
CA TYR A 156 10.45 5.67 17.28
C TYR A 156 9.56 6.50 16.36
N SER A 157 8.45 5.96 15.92
CA SER A 157 7.52 6.67 15.02
C SER A 157 6.96 7.95 15.64
N GLU A 158 6.65 7.95 16.93
CA GLU A 158 6.26 9.17 17.65
C GLU A 158 7.42 10.18 17.79
N HIS A 159 8.63 9.69 18.05
CA HIS A 159 9.81 10.57 18.17
C HIS A 159 10.16 11.31 16.88
N ILE A 160 10.03 10.63 15.73
CA ILE A 160 10.35 11.24 14.43
C ILE A 160 9.20 11.99 13.77
N LYS A 161 8.05 12.01 14.42
CA LYS A 161 6.83 12.66 13.91
C LYS A 161 7.09 14.15 13.65
N LYS A 162 6.73 14.61 12.46
CA LYS A 162 6.87 16.01 12.06
C LYS A 162 5.55 16.49 11.46
N ASN A 163 5.22 17.74 11.72
CA ASN A 163 4.10 18.41 11.09
C ASN A 163 4.59 19.21 9.86
N GLU A 164 5.14 18.49 8.90
CA GLU A 164 5.71 19.05 7.68
C GLU A 164 5.14 18.29 6.48
N THR A 165 4.89 19.00 5.38
CA THR A 165 4.54 18.43 4.08
C THR A 165 5.61 18.80 3.06
N HIS A 166 5.94 17.85 2.21
CA HIS A 166 6.88 18.04 1.11
C HIS A 166 6.20 17.62 -0.19
N SER A 167 6.51 18.31 -1.28
CA SER A 167 6.15 17.84 -2.61
C SER A 167 7.21 16.87 -3.14
N ASN A 168 6.78 15.99 -4.05
CA ASN A 168 7.58 14.98 -4.74
C ASN A 168 7.82 13.69 -3.97
N GLY A 169 7.41 12.61 -4.58
CA GLY A 169 7.57 11.24 -4.14
C GLY A 169 6.23 10.55 -3.96
N LEU A 170 6.05 9.46 -4.69
CA LEU A 170 4.89 8.58 -4.56
C LEU A 170 5.35 7.29 -3.92
N TYR A 171 5.08 7.16 -2.64
CA TYR A 171 5.33 5.93 -1.90
C TYR A 171 4.03 5.41 -1.32
N MET A 172 3.92 4.12 -1.18
CA MET A 172 2.86 3.57 -0.35
C MET A 172 3.22 3.77 1.13
N PRO A 173 2.24 4.05 1.98
CA PRO A 173 0.81 4.24 1.68
C PRO A 173 0.54 5.50 0.86
N CYS A 174 -0.42 5.43 -0.06
CA CYS A 174 -0.87 6.56 -0.85
C CYS A 174 -2.39 6.56 -0.99
N VAL A 175 -3.00 7.76 -0.99
CA VAL A 175 -4.45 7.92 -1.09
C VAL A 175 -4.82 8.56 -2.41
N PHE A 176 -5.79 7.96 -3.11
CA PHE A 176 -6.36 8.46 -4.35
C PHE A 176 -7.87 8.68 -4.20
N GLU A 177 -8.40 9.69 -4.86
CA GLU A 177 -9.79 9.66 -5.28
C GLU A 177 -9.94 8.66 -6.43
N LYS A 178 -10.86 7.70 -6.32
CA LYS A 178 -11.03 6.60 -7.29
C LYS A 178 -11.23 7.11 -8.72
N SER A 179 -12.11 8.09 -8.91
CA SER A 179 -12.36 8.67 -10.23
C SER A 179 -11.08 9.19 -10.87
N ARG A 180 -10.28 9.93 -10.11
CA ARG A 180 -9.02 10.47 -10.60
C ARG A 180 -7.95 9.42 -10.85
N PHE A 181 -7.91 8.37 -10.05
CA PHE A 181 -7.03 7.23 -10.32
C PHE A 181 -7.36 6.59 -11.67
N ILE A 182 -8.65 6.45 -11.99
CA ILE A 182 -9.11 5.92 -13.28
C ILE A 182 -8.82 6.90 -14.41
N ASP A 183 -9.16 8.18 -14.24
CA ASP A 183 -9.00 9.23 -15.26
C ASP A 183 -7.52 9.51 -15.58
N SER A 184 -6.61 9.29 -14.64
CA SER A 184 -5.16 9.41 -14.86
C SER A 184 -4.57 8.29 -15.72
N GLY A 185 -5.35 7.26 -16.05
CA GLY A 185 -4.94 6.13 -16.88
C GLY A 185 -4.38 4.95 -16.08
N LEU A 186 -4.54 4.93 -14.76
CA LEU A 186 -4.11 3.85 -13.88
C LEU A 186 -2.57 3.70 -13.81
N TYR A 187 -2.07 2.64 -13.18
CA TYR A 187 -0.64 2.30 -13.26
C TYR A 187 -0.30 1.73 -14.64
N PRO A 188 0.89 2.05 -15.19
CA PRO A 188 1.29 1.60 -16.53
C PRO A 188 1.47 0.07 -16.56
N GLU A 189 0.76 -0.58 -17.47
CA GLU A 189 0.82 -2.03 -17.66
C GLU A 189 1.72 -2.39 -18.83
N GLY A 190 2.64 -3.37 -18.65
CA GLY A 190 3.45 -3.91 -19.71
C GLY A 190 4.64 -3.05 -20.15
N ASN A 191 4.94 -1.96 -19.49
CA ASN A 191 5.99 -1.01 -19.87
C ASN A 191 7.29 -1.16 -19.05
N ILE A 192 7.38 -2.16 -18.19
CA ILE A 192 8.55 -2.40 -17.35
C ILE A 192 9.19 -3.72 -17.75
N TYR A 193 10.50 -3.67 -18.02
CA TYR A 193 11.30 -4.82 -18.42
C TYR A 193 12.16 -5.30 -17.26
N LYS A 194 12.54 -6.58 -17.29
CA LYS A 194 13.24 -7.28 -16.21
C LYS A 194 14.62 -6.68 -15.88
N ASP A 195 15.27 -6.05 -16.85
CA ASP A 195 16.59 -5.43 -16.70
C ASP A 195 16.55 -4.01 -16.10
N GLY A 196 15.37 -3.52 -15.76
CA GLY A 196 15.19 -2.18 -15.23
C GLY A 196 15.42 -1.05 -16.24
N ILE A 197 15.87 -1.38 -17.47
CA ILE A 197 15.98 -0.49 -18.60
C ILE A 197 14.64 -0.51 -19.34
N GLY A 198 13.56 -0.36 -18.60
CA GLY A 198 12.27 -0.12 -19.20
C GLY A 198 12.29 1.26 -19.82
N THR A 199 11.89 1.39 -21.06
CA THR A 199 11.40 2.66 -21.53
C THR A 199 10.24 3.02 -20.61
N LEU A 200 10.54 3.80 -19.59
CA LEU A 200 9.52 4.62 -18.98
C LEU A 200 8.75 5.20 -20.15
N HIS A 201 7.46 4.95 -20.20
CA HIS A 201 6.61 5.61 -21.18
C HIS A 201 7.01 7.09 -21.20
N PRO A 202 7.13 7.78 -22.32
CA PRO A 202 7.57 9.19 -22.36
C PRO A 202 6.70 10.12 -21.52
N HIS A 203 5.60 9.65 -20.98
CA HIS A 203 4.73 10.37 -20.06
C HIS A 203 4.90 9.98 -18.60
N GLY A 204 5.97 9.25 -18.30
CA GLY A 204 6.30 8.89 -16.92
C GLY A 204 5.45 7.75 -16.37
N VAL A 205 6.05 6.95 -15.54
CA VAL A 205 5.38 6.36 -14.39
C VAL A 205 4.65 7.53 -13.71
N ILE A 206 3.45 7.32 -13.20
CA ILE A 206 2.79 8.28 -12.33
C ILE A 206 3.84 8.70 -11.29
N GLN A 207 4.41 9.89 -11.47
CA GLN A 207 5.40 10.48 -10.60
C GLN A 207 4.73 11.03 -9.37
#